data_781edc5f24bbe1e879f12be7b88e2104
#
_entry.id   781edc5f24bbe1e879f12be7b88e2104
#
_cell.length_a   1.000
_cell.length_b   1.000
_cell.length_c   1.000
_cell.angle_alpha   90.00
_cell.angle_beta   90.00
_cell.angle_gamma   90.00
#
_symmetry.space_group_name_H-M   'P 1'
#
loop_
_entity.id
_entity.type
_entity.pdbx_description
1 polymer ?
#
loop_
_entity_poly.entity_id
_entity_poly.type
_entity_poly.pdbx_seq_one_letter_code
_entity_poly.pdbx_strand_id
1 'polypeptide(L)'
;MSEKNEFVKQVAEQKYEFGFTTDVHTEIIPVGLTEDVVRLISAKKGEPDWMLEFRLKAFHYWETLEQPTWGHLDIPPIDYQAISYYADPLAKKPKNKEIDPELEKTFDKLGIPLEERLALSGTAVDAIMDSVSVKTTFKDKLKEKGIIFMSIGEAIKEHPDLIKKYLGTVVPYRDNYFAALNSAVFSDGSFVYIPKGVRCPMELSSYFRINAANIGQFERTLIVADDDSYVSYLEGCTAPMRDENQLHAAIVEIIVNDRAEVKYSTVQNWYPGDENGKGGVLNLVTKRGELRGEHSKLSWTQVETGSAITWKYPSCVLRGDDSVAEFYSVAVTNNYQQADTGTKMIHLGKNTKSTIISKGISAGHSQNSYRGLVRAGSKADNARNYSSCDSLLLGSECGAHTFPYMDVHNDTAIFEHEATTSKISEDQLFYCQQRGIPMEQAVGLIVNGYAKEVIQKLPMEFAVEAQKLLSVSLEGTVG
;
A
#
# COMPACT_ATOMS: atom_id res chain seq x y z
N MET A 1 21.56 33.43 -19.67
CA MET A 1 20.09 33.12 -19.67
C MET A 1 19.74 31.82 -20.43
N SER A 2 20.66 31.23 -21.23
CA SER A 2 20.37 29.99 -21.99
C SER A 2 20.60 28.67 -21.21
N GLU A 3 21.66 28.59 -20.43
CA GLU A 3 21.99 27.35 -19.70
C GLU A 3 21.07 27.03 -18.52
N LYS A 4 20.55 28.05 -17.82
CA LYS A 4 19.53 27.86 -16.77
C LYS A 4 18.22 27.33 -17.32
N ASN A 5 17.80 27.76 -18.53
CA ASN A 5 16.59 27.28 -19.16
C ASN A 5 16.70 25.86 -19.75
N GLU A 6 17.90 25.43 -20.14
CA GLU A 6 18.12 24.06 -20.60
C GLU A 6 18.17 23.08 -19.43
N PHE A 7 18.80 23.46 -18.32
CA PHE A 7 18.84 22.63 -17.11
C PHE A 7 17.43 22.47 -16.50
N VAL A 8 16.68 23.57 -16.40
CA VAL A 8 15.26 23.56 -15.93
C VAL A 8 14.37 22.73 -16.87
N LYS A 9 14.61 22.80 -18.21
CA LYS A 9 13.93 21.90 -19.16
C LYS A 9 14.34 20.45 -19.01
N GLN A 10 15.61 20.14 -18.78
CA GLN A 10 16.09 18.77 -18.53
C GLN A 10 15.56 18.20 -17.23
N VAL A 11 15.41 19.02 -16.18
CA VAL A 11 14.82 18.61 -14.89
C VAL A 11 13.28 18.47 -15.00
N ALA A 12 12.62 19.39 -15.72
CA ALA A 12 11.18 19.28 -16.01
C ALA A 12 10.85 18.11 -16.97
N GLU A 13 11.85 17.61 -17.71
CA GLU A 13 11.78 16.44 -18.59
C GLU A 13 12.23 15.15 -17.90
N GLN A 14 12.58 15.13 -16.61
CA GLN A 14 12.67 13.91 -15.82
C GLN A 14 11.26 13.33 -15.66
N LYS A 15 10.81 12.69 -16.73
CA LYS A 15 9.56 11.93 -16.82
C LYS A 15 9.55 10.92 -15.69
N TYR A 16 8.39 10.76 -15.05
CA TYR A 16 8.11 9.66 -14.15
C TYR A 16 8.70 8.36 -14.70
N GLU A 17 9.79 7.88 -14.08
CA GLU A 17 10.68 6.82 -14.60
C GLU A 17 9.91 5.52 -14.89
N PHE A 18 8.82 5.28 -14.14
CA PHE A 18 7.95 4.11 -14.26
C PHE A 18 6.75 4.31 -15.18
N GLY A 19 6.66 5.45 -15.87
CA GLY A 19 5.55 5.83 -16.74
C GLY A 19 5.43 5.05 -18.06
N PHE A 20 6.35 4.13 -18.37
CA PHE A 20 6.31 3.32 -19.59
C PHE A 20 5.21 2.25 -19.56
N THR A 21 4.76 1.80 -20.74
CA THR A 21 3.86 0.64 -20.90
C THR A 21 4.66 -0.54 -21.46
N THR A 22 4.23 -1.75 -21.09
CA THR A 22 4.80 -3.00 -21.62
C THR A 22 3.92 -3.48 -22.78
N ASP A 23 4.54 -3.78 -23.92
CA ASP A 23 3.83 -4.31 -25.09
C ASP A 23 3.65 -5.83 -24.96
N VAL A 24 2.64 -6.22 -24.22
CA VAL A 24 2.21 -7.63 -24.10
C VAL A 24 0.75 -7.76 -24.45
N HIS A 25 0.43 -8.88 -25.13
CA HIS A 25 -0.95 -9.19 -25.48
C HIS A 25 -1.71 -9.57 -24.21
N THR A 26 -2.60 -8.70 -23.77
CA THR A 26 -3.44 -8.90 -22.58
C THR A 26 -4.87 -9.23 -22.99
N GLU A 27 -5.44 -10.32 -22.48
CA GLU A 27 -6.85 -10.62 -22.60
C GLU A 27 -7.64 -9.85 -21.56
N ILE A 28 -8.46 -8.90 -21.98
CA ILE A 28 -9.28 -8.06 -21.10
C ILE A 28 -10.74 -8.52 -21.22
N ILE A 29 -11.41 -8.72 -20.07
CA ILE A 29 -12.87 -9.02 -20.07
C ILE A 29 -13.68 -7.76 -20.38
N PRO A 30 -14.96 -7.90 -20.81
CA PRO A 30 -15.83 -6.75 -21.03
C PRO A 30 -15.90 -5.80 -19.83
N VAL A 31 -16.05 -4.51 -20.11
CA VAL A 31 -16.27 -3.48 -19.09
C VAL A 31 -17.62 -3.66 -18.40
N GLY A 32 -17.72 -3.11 -17.19
CA GLY A 32 -18.95 -3.09 -16.40
C GLY A 32 -18.91 -4.08 -15.23
N LEU A 33 -19.55 -3.70 -14.14
CA LEU A 33 -19.68 -4.50 -12.94
C LEU A 33 -21.09 -5.07 -12.83
N THR A 34 -21.21 -6.35 -13.14
CA THR A 34 -22.46 -7.12 -13.08
C THR A 34 -22.21 -8.49 -12.45
N GLU A 35 -23.28 -9.19 -12.05
CA GLU A 35 -23.17 -10.55 -11.54
C GLU A 35 -22.48 -11.49 -12.57
N ASP A 36 -22.78 -11.34 -13.86
CA ASP A 36 -22.17 -12.14 -14.92
C ASP A 36 -20.65 -11.90 -15.02
N VAL A 37 -20.19 -10.67 -14.82
CA VAL A 37 -18.76 -10.34 -14.78
C VAL A 37 -18.09 -10.99 -13.56
N VAL A 38 -18.72 -10.97 -12.39
CA VAL A 38 -18.21 -11.66 -11.19
C VAL A 38 -18.10 -13.17 -11.41
N ARG A 39 -19.11 -13.79 -12.03
CA ARG A 39 -19.09 -15.22 -12.43
C ARG A 39 -18.00 -15.51 -13.46
N LEU A 40 -17.82 -14.62 -14.44
CA LEU A 40 -16.78 -14.75 -15.45
C LEU A 40 -15.37 -14.70 -14.86
N ILE A 41 -15.10 -13.78 -13.90
CA ILE A 41 -13.82 -13.71 -13.17
C ILE A 41 -13.55 -15.04 -12.46
N SER A 42 -14.50 -15.55 -11.69
CA SER A 42 -14.37 -16.80 -10.97
C SER A 42 -14.13 -18.00 -11.90
N ALA A 43 -14.85 -18.07 -13.03
CA ALA A 43 -14.66 -19.11 -14.04
C ALA A 43 -13.28 -19.05 -14.71
N LYS A 44 -12.80 -17.85 -15.09
CA LYS A 44 -11.45 -17.67 -15.69
C LYS A 44 -10.36 -18.08 -14.73
N LYS A 45 -10.51 -17.78 -13.44
CA LYS A 45 -9.57 -18.17 -12.39
C LYS A 45 -9.69 -19.67 -12.02
N GLY A 46 -10.75 -20.37 -12.46
CA GLY A 46 -11.02 -21.76 -12.10
C GLY A 46 -11.20 -21.93 -10.60
N GLU A 47 -11.96 -21.05 -10.00
CA GLU A 47 -12.20 -21.04 -8.55
C GLU A 47 -13.24 -22.09 -8.14
N PRO A 48 -13.17 -22.63 -6.91
CA PRO A 48 -14.19 -23.52 -6.37
C PRO A 48 -15.48 -22.76 -6.03
N ASP A 49 -16.62 -23.46 -5.99
CA ASP A 49 -17.98 -22.89 -5.80
C ASP A 49 -18.07 -22.00 -4.54
N TRP A 50 -17.43 -22.38 -3.44
CA TRP A 50 -17.45 -21.57 -2.20
C TRP A 50 -16.82 -20.19 -2.40
N MET A 51 -15.84 -20.06 -3.30
CA MET A 51 -15.21 -18.78 -3.61
C MET A 51 -16.13 -17.91 -4.48
N LEU A 52 -16.81 -18.51 -5.45
CA LEU A 52 -17.86 -17.81 -6.20
C LEU A 52 -18.97 -17.31 -5.29
N GLU A 53 -19.44 -18.13 -4.33
CA GLU A 53 -20.45 -17.69 -3.35
C GLU A 53 -19.95 -16.51 -2.51
N PHE A 54 -18.70 -16.51 -2.09
CA PHE A 54 -18.08 -15.39 -1.37
C PHE A 54 -18.14 -14.10 -2.19
N ARG A 55 -17.75 -14.17 -3.47
CA ARG A 55 -17.76 -13.03 -4.40
C ARG A 55 -19.18 -12.50 -4.63
N LEU A 56 -20.15 -13.37 -4.86
CA LEU A 56 -21.54 -12.99 -5.11
C LEU A 56 -22.17 -12.32 -3.88
N LYS A 57 -21.92 -12.84 -2.67
CA LYS A 57 -22.36 -12.21 -1.42
C LYS A 57 -21.78 -10.79 -1.28
N ALA A 58 -20.52 -10.61 -1.65
CA ALA A 58 -19.87 -9.30 -1.61
C ALA A 58 -20.44 -8.35 -2.66
N PHE A 59 -20.67 -8.83 -3.88
CA PHE A 59 -21.26 -8.06 -4.98
C PHE A 59 -22.67 -7.56 -4.63
N HIS A 60 -23.58 -8.46 -4.23
CA HIS A 60 -24.93 -8.04 -3.83
C HIS A 60 -24.97 -7.11 -2.62
N TYR A 61 -24.01 -7.24 -1.70
CA TYR A 61 -23.88 -6.27 -0.62
C TYR A 61 -23.39 -4.92 -1.14
N TRP A 62 -22.41 -4.90 -2.05
CA TRP A 62 -21.89 -3.67 -2.66
C TRP A 62 -22.99 -2.89 -3.39
N GLU A 63 -23.90 -3.57 -4.11
CA GLU A 63 -25.03 -2.94 -4.80
C GLU A 63 -25.98 -2.19 -3.85
N THR A 64 -25.95 -2.52 -2.56
CA THR A 64 -26.77 -1.83 -1.53
C THR A 64 -26.10 -0.62 -0.91
N LEU A 65 -24.84 -0.35 -1.27
CA LEU A 65 -24.04 0.70 -0.66
C LEU A 65 -23.93 1.93 -1.57
N GLU A 66 -23.75 3.07 -0.94
CA GLU A 66 -23.35 4.31 -1.62
C GLU A 66 -21.85 4.57 -1.41
N GLN A 67 -21.18 5.13 -2.42
CA GLN A 67 -19.79 5.51 -2.30
C GLN A 67 -19.63 6.55 -1.18
N PRO A 68 -18.72 6.32 -0.22
CA PRO A 68 -18.55 7.24 0.89
C PRO A 68 -17.93 8.58 0.44
N THR A 69 -18.41 9.68 1.05
CA THR A 69 -17.97 11.05 0.78
C THR A 69 -17.41 11.77 2.01
N TRP A 70 -17.23 11.07 3.11
CA TRP A 70 -16.79 11.67 4.38
C TRP A 70 -15.28 11.96 4.47
N GLY A 71 -14.46 11.43 3.55
CA GLY A 71 -13.03 11.73 3.47
C GLY A 71 -12.78 13.18 3.11
N HIS A 72 -11.66 13.73 3.51
CA HIS A 72 -11.23 15.07 3.11
C HIS A 72 -10.56 15.03 1.72
N LEU A 73 -11.32 14.61 0.72
CA LEU A 73 -10.91 14.31 -0.64
C LEU A 73 -12.00 14.67 -1.63
N ASP A 74 -11.63 15.27 -2.75
CA ASP A 74 -12.50 15.51 -3.89
C ASP A 74 -12.34 14.37 -4.91
N ILE A 75 -12.96 13.22 -4.62
CA ILE A 75 -12.90 12.05 -5.50
C ILE A 75 -13.76 12.32 -6.72
N PRO A 76 -13.20 12.28 -7.95
CA PRO A 76 -14.00 12.43 -9.16
C PRO A 76 -15.04 11.29 -9.24
N PRO A 77 -16.17 11.50 -9.93
CA PRO A 77 -17.14 10.43 -10.16
C PRO A 77 -16.48 9.24 -10.84
N ILE A 78 -16.61 8.06 -10.22
CA ILE A 78 -16.09 6.80 -10.76
C ILE A 78 -17.22 6.11 -11.53
N ASP A 79 -17.04 5.93 -12.84
CA ASP A 79 -17.95 5.12 -13.63
C ASP A 79 -17.55 3.64 -13.56
N TYR A 80 -18.16 2.92 -12.63
CA TYR A 80 -17.92 1.49 -12.43
C TYR A 80 -18.35 0.64 -13.63
N GLN A 81 -19.13 1.18 -14.58
CA GLN A 81 -19.55 0.48 -15.77
C GLN A 81 -18.60 0.70 -16.96
N ALA A 82 -17.69 1.66 -16.87
CA ALA A 82 -16.64 1.91 -17.87
C ALA A 82 -15.32 1.18 -17.59
N ILE A 83 -15.19 0.49 -16.45
CA ILE A 83 -13.97 -0.20 -16.02
C ILE A 83 -14.07 -1.69 -16.34
N SER A 84 -12.97 -2.31 -16.80
CA SER A 84 -12.79 -3.75 -16.80
C SER A 84 -12.18 -4.22 -15.47
N TYR A 85 -12.64 -5.36 -14.96
CA TYR A 85 -12.30 -5.89 -13.65
C TYR A 85 -11.29 -7.05 -13.68
N TYR A 86 -10.86 -7.46 -14.86
CA TYR A 86 -9.88 -8.53 -15.01
C TYR A 86 -9.13 -8.40 -16.34
N ALA A 87 -7.81 -8.53 -16.27
CA ALA A 87 -6.92 -8.54 -17.42
C ALA A 87 -5.82 -9.59 -17.24
N ASP A 88 -5.64 -10.47 -18.21
CA ASP A 88 -4.67 -11.56 -18.16
C ASP A 88 -3.60 -11.38 -19.24
N PRO A 89 -2.38 -10.96 -18.85
CA PRO A 89 -1.25 -10.84 -19.78
C PRO A 89 -0.66 -12.20 -20.19
N LEU A 90 -1.10 -13.31 -19.58
CA LEU A 90 -0.61 -14.67 -19.84
C LEU A 90 -1.59 -15.54 -20.65
N ALA A 91 -2.77 -15.04 -21.02
CA ALA A 91 -3.89 -15.83 -21.57
C ALA A 91 -3.55 -16.67 -22.82
N LYS A 92 -2.60 -16.24 -23.65
CA LYS A 92 -2.21 -16.96 -24.89
C LYS A 92 -1.03 -17.91 -24.75
N LYS A 93 -0.45 -18.06 -23.56
CA LYS A 93 0.73 -18.91 -23.41
C LYS A 93 0.38 -20.36 -23.08
N PRO A 94 1.08 -21.34 -23.69
CA PRO A 94 1.06 -22.69 -23.19
C PRO A 94 1.58 -22.68 -21.74
N LYS A 95 0.99 -23.50 -20.89
CA LYS A 95 1.33 -23.66 -19.45
C LYS A 95 2.79 -24.10 -19.18
N ASN A 96 3.68 -23.95 -20.15
CA ASN A 96 5.11 -24.21 -20.04
C ASN A 96 5.82 -22.97 -19.43
N LYS A 97 6.52 -23.22 -18.38
CA LYS A 97 7.20 -22.45 -17.34
C LYS A 97 8.12 -21.26 -17.77
N GLU A 98 8.16 -20.82 -19.00
CA GLU A 98 9.01 -19.71 -19.41
C GLU A 98 8.25 -18.39 -19.40
N ILE A 99 8.79 -17.41 -18.66
CA ILE A 99 8.24 -16.06 -18.58
C ILE A 99 8.39 -15.39 -19.96
N ASP A 100 7.47 -14.47 -20.28
CA ASP A 100 7.59 -13.63 -21.46
C ASP A 100 8.84 -12.77 -21.36
N PRO A 101 9.74 -12.78 -22.36
CA PRO A 101 10.92 -11.91 -22.35
C PRO A 101 10.60 -10.43 -22.20
N GLU A 102 9.44 -9.96 -22.66
CA GLU A 102 9.01 -8.57 -22.48
C GLU A 102 8.53 -8.30 -21.05
N LEU A 103 7.88 -9.28 -20.40
CA LEU A 103 7.57 -9.19 -18.98
C LEU A 103 8.84 -9.20 -18.14
N GLU A 104 9.79 -10.09 -18.42
CA GLU A 104 11.08 -10.14 -17.73
C GLU A 104 11.83 -8.82 -17.84
N LYS A 105 11.97 -8.28 -19.05
CA LYS A 105 12.58 -6.96 -19.28
C LYS A 105 11.86 -5.84 -18.53
N THR A 106 10.54 -5.93 -18.41
CA THR A 106 9.75 -4.94 -17.66
C THR A 106 10.12 -4.96 -16.18
N PHE A 107 10.13 -6.12 -15.56
CA PHE A 107 10.49 -6.25 -14.14
C PHE A 107 11.98 -5.92 -13.90
N ASP A 108 12.87 -6.25 -14.83
CA ASP A 108 14.28 -5.83 -14.76
C ASP A 108 14.44 -4.29 -14.79
N LYS A 109 13.68 -3.60 -15.66
CA LYS A 109 13.66 -2.11 -15.69
C LYS A 109 13.11 -1.52 -14.39
N LEU A 110 12.21 -2.23 -13.71
CA LEU A 110 11.66 -1.83 -12.42
C LEU A 110 12.60 -2.17 -11.25
N GLY A 111 13.75 -2.79 -11.52
CA GLY A 111 14.70 -3.22 -10.48
C GLY A 111 14.25 -4.47 -9.73
N ILE A 112 13.30 -5.25 -10.27
CA ILE A 112 12.72 -6.45 -9.68
C ILE A 112 13.19 -7.69 -10.46
N PRO A 113 14.36 -8.25 -10.16
CA PRO A 113 14.86 -9.42 -10.87
C PRO A 113 13.98 -10.65 -10.59
N LEU A 114 13.44 -11.25 -11.65
CA LEU A 114 12.63 -12.46 -11.56
C LEU A 114 13.47 -13.75 -11.50
N GLU A 115 14.78 -13.65 -11.74
CA GLU A 115 15.71 -14.75 -11.57
C GLU A 115 16.31 -14.76 -10.17
N GLU A 116 16.13 -15.85 -9.43
CA GLU A 116 16.61 -16.01 -8.04
C GLU A 116 18.13 -15.78 -7.90
N ARG A 117 18.92 -16.12 -8.93
CA ARG A 117 20.37 -15.90 -8.96
C ARG A 117 20.77 -14.41 -9.00
N LEU A 118 19.87 -13.51 -9.48
CA LEU A 118 20.09 -12.07 -9.55
C LEU A 118 19.58 -11.34 -8.31
N ALA A 119 18.87 -12.03 -7.43
CA ALA A 119 18.39 -11.47 -6.17
C ALA A 119 19.55 -11.31 -5.18
N LEU A 120 20.28 -10.21 -5.29
CA LEU A 120 21.44 -9.88 -4.45
C LEU A 120 21.07 -9.77 -2.96
N SER A 121 19.81 -9.50 -2.64
CA SER A 121 19.30 -9.26 -1.29
C SER A 121 18.78 -10.52 -0.59
N GLY A 122 18.58 -11.62 -1.32
CA GLY A 122 17.88 -12.80 -0.77
C GLY A 122 16.41 -12.55 -0.44
N THR A 123 15.77 -11.58 -1.10
CA THR A 123 14.34 -11.30 -0.99
C THR A 123 13.56 -12.21 -1.91
N ALA A 124 12.49 -12.85 -1.39
CA ALA A 124 11.54 -13.57 -2.21
C ALA A 124 10.48 -12.60 -2.76
N VAL A 125 10.21 -12.66 -4.05
CA VAL A 125 9.31 -11.74 -4.74
C VAL A 125 8.14 -12.47 -5.39
N ASP A 126 6.92 -11.96 -5.22
CA ASP A 126 5.73 -12.27 -6.01
C ASP A 126 5.43 -11.09 -6.95
N ALA A 127 5.70 -11.28 -8.24
CA ALA A 127 5.55 -10.24 -9.25
C ALA A 127 4.18 -10.36 -9.91
N ILE A 128 3.35 -9.32 -9.77
CA ILE A 128 1.97 -9.28 -10.28
C ILE A 128 1.87 -8.19 -11.35
N MET A 129 1.33 -8.54 -12.52
CA MET A 129 0.98 -7.59 -13.56
C MET A 129 -0.51 -7.66 -13.88
N ASP A 130 -1.17 -6.51 -13.83
CA ASP A 130 -2.61 -6.39 -13.97
C ASP A 130 -3.35 -7.34 -12.99
N SER A 131 -3.99 -8.39 -13.49
CA SER A 131 -4.81 -9.30 -12.69
C SER A 131 -4.15 -10.66 -12.37
N VAL A 132 -2.85 -10.85 -12.69
CA VAL A 132 -2.23 -12.17 -12.63
C VAL A 132 -0.83 -12.12 -12.04
N SER A 133 -0.53 -13.05 -11.12
CA SER A 133 0.85 -13.30 -10.69
C SER A 133 1.65 -13.91 -11.84
N VAL A 134 2.74 -13.25 -12.20
CA VAL A 134 3.65 -13.66 -13.28
C VAL A 134 4.65 -14.68 -12.79
N LYS A 135 5.20 -14.47 -11.59
CA LYS A 135 6.17 -15.37 -10.96
C LYS A 135 6.30 -15.11 -9.46
N THR A 136 6.39 -16.20 -8.67
CA THR A 136 6.81 -16.17 -7.28
C THR A 136 8.18 -16.84 -7.16
N THR A 137 9.18 -16.14 -6.63
CA THR A 137 10.55 -16.63 -6.46
C THR A 137 10.73 -17.32 -5.11
N PHE A 138 11.75 -18.18 -4.96
CA PHE A 138 12.12 -18.89 -3.73
C PHE A 138 11.01 -19.76 -3.10
N LYS A 139 9.94 -20.06 -3.83
CA LYS A 139 8.78 -20.82 -3.34
C LYS A 139 9.19 -22.18 -2.73
N ASP A 140 10.05 -22.93 -3.42
CA ASP A 140 10.48 -24.26 -2.97
C ASP A 140 11.35 -24.16 -1.71
N LYS A 141 12.28 -23.20 -1.65
CA LYS A 141 13.16 -22.99 -0.49
C LYS A 141 12.37 -22.58 0.77
N LEU A 142 11.33 -21.78 0.62
CA LEU A 142 10.43 -21.41 1.71
C LEU A 142 9.59 -22.61 2.16
N LYS A 143 9.12 -23.42 1.21
CA LYS A 143 8.34 -24.63 1.47
C LYS A 143 9.12 -25.67 2.30
N GLU A 144 10.44 -25.77 2.16
CA GLU A 144 11.29 -26.65 3.01
C GLU A 144 11.16 -26.30 4.50
N LYS A 145 10.83 -25.06 4.84
CA LYS A 145 10.57 -24.60 6.21
C LYS A 145 9.07 -24.59 6.57
N GLY A 146 8.21 -25.13 5.69
CA GLY A 146 6.77 -25.11 5.85
C GLY A 146 6.12 -23.74 5.60
N ILE A 147 6.88 -22.75 5.14
CA ILE A 147 6.36 -21.42 4.80
C ILE A 147 5.63 -21.51 3.46
N ILE A 148 4.41 -20.96 3.42
CA ILE A 148 3.67 -20.80 2.18
C ILE A 148 3.82 -19.35 1.74
N PHE A 149 4.33 -19.14 0.52
CA PHE A 149 4.37 -17.86 -0.17
C PHE A 149 4.02 -18.09 -1.63
N MET A 150 2.86 -17.64 -2.03
CA MET A 150 2.31 -17.84 -3.38
C MET A 150 1.21 -16.84 -3.68
N SER A 151 0.74 -16.80 -4.93
CA SER A 151 -0.43 -15.99 -5.26
C SER A 151 -1.67 -16.49 -4.50
N ILE A 152 -2.58 -15.57 -4.14
CA ILE A 152 -3.82 -15.96 -3.45
C ILE A 152 -4.71 -16.81 -4.36
N GLY A 153 -4.67 -16.59 -5.69
CA GLY A 153 -5.40 -17.40 -6.67
C GLY A 153 -4.95 -18.86 -6.69
N GLU A 154 -3.66 -19.10 -6.51
CA GLU A 154 -3.08 -20.43 -6.38
C GLU A 154 -3.44 -21.04 -5.01
N ALA A 155 -3.31 -20.25 -3.93
CA ALA A 155 -3.62 -20.69 -2.57
C ALA A 155 -5.08 -21.11 -2.37
N ILE A 156 -6.04 -20.46 -3.04
CA ILE A 156 -7.46 -20.85 -3.02
C ILE A 156 -7.64 -22.30 -3.49
N LYS A 157 -6.81 -22.78 -4.41
CA LYS A 157 -6.86 -24.13 -4.97
C LYS A 157 -6.03 -25.14 -4.18
N GLU A 158 -4.81 -24.76 -3.78
CA GLU A 158 -3.86 -25.66 -3.14
C GLU A 158 -4.03 -25.75 -1.61
N HIS A 159 -4.54 -24.68 -0.98
CA HIS A 159 -4.70 -24.57 0.47
C HIS A 159 -6.11 -24.08 0.88
N PRO A 160 -7.19 -24.68 0.34
CA PRO A 160 -8.56 -24.17 0.53
C PRO A 160 -8.98 -24.07 1.99
N ASP A 161 -8.51 -24.97 2.86
CA ASP A 161 -8.88 -24.97 4.27
C ASP A 161 -8.28 -23.78 5.03
N LEU A 162 -7.02 -23.40 4.72
CA LEU A 162 -6.40 -22.20 5.29
C LEU A 162 -7.10 -20.95 4.81
N ILE A 163 -7.37 -20.87 3.50
CA ILE A 163 -8.05 -19.70 2.94
C ILE A 163 -9.46 -19.56 3.54
N LYS A 164 -10.26 -20.63 3.61
CA LYS A 164 -11.59 -20.60 4.24
C LYS A 164 -11.55 -20.18 5.71
N LYS A 165 -10.49 -20.57 6.42
CA LYS A 165 -10.32 -20.26 7.85
C LYS A 165 -10.04 -18.77 8.08
N TYR A 166 -9.31 -18.11 7.17
CA TYR A 166 -8.74 -16.80 7.44
C TYR A 166 -9.25 -15.67 6.53
N LEU A 167 -9.56 -15.95 5.25
CA LEU A 167 -10.00 -14.94 4.30
C LEU A 167 -11.28 -14.25 4.74
N GLY A 168 -11.26 -12.91 4.77
CA GLY A 168 -12.41 -12.09 5.14
C GLY A 168 -12.72 -12.10 6.64
N THR A 169 -11.84 -12.65 7.49
CA THR A 169 -12.05 -12.63 8.96
C THR A 169 -11.59 -11.34 9.60
N VAL A 170 -10.64 -10.64 8.98
CA VAL A 170 -10.10 -9.34 9.44
C VAL A 170 -10.67 -8.19 8.61
N VAL A 171 -10.81 -8.40 7.29
CA VAL A 171 -11.52 -7.47 6.39
C VAL A 171 -12.71 -8.20 5.76
N PRO A 172 -13.85 -8.30 6.46
CA PRO A 172 -15.05 -8.85 5.85
C PRO A 172 -15.55 -7.92 4.72
N TYR A 173 -16.27 -8.47 3.75
CA TYR A 173 -16.85 -7.66 2.67
C TYR A 173 -17.77 -6.54 3.18
N ARG A 174 -18.20 -6.59 4.43
CA ARG A 174 -19.02 -5.57 5.10
C ARG A 174 -18.21 -4.47 5.78
N ASP A 175 -16.88 -4.48 5.71
CA ASP A 175 -16.03 -3.47 6.37
C ASP A 175 -16.29 -2.05 5.82
N ASN A 176 -16.29 -1.92 4.51
CA ASN A 176 -16.60 -0.65 3.81
C ASN A 176 -16.93 -0.89 2.32
N TYR A 177 -17.29 0.18 1.63
CA TYR A 177 -17.65 0.18 0.20
C TYR A 177 -16.59 -0.48 -0.70
N PHE A 178 -15.32 -0.07 -0.57
CA PHE A 178 -14.22 -0.59 -1.39
C PHE A 178 -13.79 -2.00 -0.98
N ALA A 179 -14.03 -2.39 0.28
CA ALA A 179 -13.83 -3.76 0.72
C ALA A 179 -14.88 -4.70 0.13
N ALA A 180 -16.14 -4.25 0.00
CA ALA A 180 -17.19 -4.99 -0.70
C ALA A 180 -16.85 -5.15 -2.18
N LEU A 181 -16.48 -4.06 -2.86
CA LEU A 181 -16.04 -4.06 -4.25
C LEU A 181 -14.88 -5.02 -4.47
N ASN A 182 -13.79 -4.87 -3.72
CA ASN A 182 -12.64 -5.76 -3.84
C ASN A 182 -13.02 -7.22 -3.60
N SER A 183 -13.81 -7.53 -2.57
CA SER A 183 -14.22 -8.89 -2.27
C SER A 183 -15.02 -9.55 -3.40
N ALA A 184 -15.76 -8.76 -4.18
CA ALA A 184 -16.47 -9.25 -5.37
C ALA A 184 -15.54 -9.55 -6.55
N VAL A 185 -14.53 -8.70 -6.78
CA VAL A 185 -13.76 -8.70 -8.04
C VAL A 185 -12.25 -8.90 -7.90
N PHE A 186 -11.70 -9.09 -6.70
CA PHE A 186 -10.24 -9.22 -6.58
C PHE A 186 -9.68 -10.28 -7.51
N SER A 187 -8.58 -9.92 -8.16
CA SER A 187 -7.99 -10.75 -9.20
C SER A 187 -6.86 -11.61 -8.66
N ASP A 188 -5.86 -11.01 -8.04
CA ASP A 188 -4.75 -11.71 -7.42
C ASP A 188 -4.22 -10.93 -6.22
N GLY A 189 -3.09 -11.32 -5.71
CA GLY A 189 -2.41 -10.81 -4.54
C GLY A 189 -1.64 -11.94 -3.90
N SER A 190 -1.06 -11.74 -2.72
CA SER A 190 -0.20 -12.74 -2.10
C SER A 190 -0.84 -13.42 -0.90
N PHE A 191 -0.63 -14.72 -0.81
CA PHE A 191 -0.89 -15.51 0.39
C PHE A 191 0.41 -15.88 1.08
N VAL A 192 0.51 -15.52 2.37
CA VAL A 192 1.64 -15.83 3.23
C VAL A 192 1.16 -16.57 4.48
N TYR A 193 1.71 -17.75 4.73
CA TYR A 193 1.51 -18.46 5.99
C TYR A 193 2.85 -18.83 6.59
N ILE A 194 3.11 -18.36 7.80
CA ILE A 194 4.33 -18.71 8.56
C ILE A 194 3.93 -19.65 9.68
N PRO A 195 4.39 -20.90 9.66
CA PRO A 195 4.02 -21.88 10.66
C PRO A 195 4.63 -21.58 12.03
N LYS A 196 4.03 -22.18 13.05
CA LYS A 196 4.45 -22.04 14.45
C LYS A 196 5.95 -22.23 14.65
N GLY A 197 6.58 -21.31 15.39
CA GLY A 197 7.99 -21.35 15.76
C GLY A 197 8.96 -21.04 14.61
N VAL A 198 8.47 -20.68 13.42
CA VAL A 198 9.31 -20.42 12.25
C VAL A 198 9.57 -18.92 12.11
N ARG A 199 10.83 -18.55 12.04
CA ARG A 199 11.26 -17.21 11.60
C ARG A 199 11.59 -17.26 10.11
N CYS A 200 10.89 -16.44 9.32
CA CYS A 200 11.14 -16.36 7.89
C CYS A 200 12.60 -15.95 7.64
N PRO A 201 13.38 -16.72 6.86
CA PRO A 201 14.82 -16.50 6.72
C PRO A 201 15.18 -15.35 5.78
N MET A 202 14.20 -14.77 5.10
CA MET A 202 14.38 -13.71 4.11
C MET A 202 13.19 -12.75 4.11
N GLU A 203 13.38 -11.57 3.56
CA GLU A 203 12.27 -10.65 3.27
C GLU A 203 11.35 -11.26 2.21
N LEU A 204 10.05 -11.11 2.38
CA LEU A 204 9.05 -11.42 1.35
C LEU A 204 8.58 -10.11 0.72
N SER A 205 8.37 -10.11 -0.58
CA SER A 205 7.91 -8.90 -1.28
C SER A 205 6.87 -9.24 -2.34
N SER A 206 5.86 -8.40 -2.48
CA SER A 206 4.99 -8.37 -3.66
C SER A 206 5.17 -7.07 -4.41
N TYR A 207 5.22 -7.17 -5.72
CA TYR A 207 5.33 -6.02 -6.59
C TYR A 207 4.18 -6.00 -7.58
N PHE A 208 3.38 -4.92 -7.51
CA PHE A 208 2.19 -4.74 -8.34
C PHE A 208 2.46 -3.73 -9.45
N ARG A 209 2.17 -4.12 -10.69
CA ARG A 209 2.27 -3.28 -11.86
C ARG A 209 0.95 -3.23 -12.60
N ILE A 210 0.30 -2.06 -12.64
CA ILE A 210 -0.79 -1.81 -13.60
C ILE A 210 -0.15 -1.58 -14.96
N ASN A 211 -0.66 -2.18 -16.02
CA ASN A 211 -0.16 -2.00 -17.38
C ASN A 211 -1.27 -1.69 -18.39
N ALA A 212 -2.38 -2.41 -18.35
CA ALA A 212 -3.47 -2.24 -19.31
C ALA A 212 -4.29 -0.96 -19.05
N ALA A 213 -4.89 -0.40 -20.11
CA ALA A 213 -5.76 0.77 -20.03
C ALA A 213 -7.18 0.38 -19.62
N ASN A 214 -7.92 1.30 -18.99
CA ASN A 214 -9.32 1.15 -18.58
C ASN A 214 -9.59 -0.09 -17.73
N ILE A 215 -8.60 -0.54 -16.96
CA ILE A 215 -8.78 -1.59 -15.97
C ILE A 215 -8.62 -1.04 -14.56
N GLY A 216 -9.43 -1.58 -13.64
CA GLY A 216 -9.20 -1.42 -12.21
C GLY A 216 -8.24 -2.49 -11.68
N GLN A 217 -7.43 -2.13 -10.70
CA GLN A 217 -6.54 -3.05 -10.01
C GLN A 217 -7.14 -3.39 -8.64
N PHE A 218 -7.37 -4.69 -8.41
CA PHE A 218 -8.06 -5.18 -7.22
C PHE A 218 -7.26 -6.34 -6.60
N GLU A 219 -6.29 -6.01 -5.76
CA GLU A 219 -5.46 -7.01 -5.11
C GLU A 219 -6.02 -7.38 -3.74
N ARG A 220 -5.73 -8.62 -3.31
CA ARG A 220 -6.03 -9.07 -1.97
C ARG A 220 -4.87 -9.88 -1.39
N THR A 221 -4.22 -9.33 -0.39
CA THR A 221 -3.11 -9.99 0.32
C THR A 221 -3.59 -10.49 1.67
N LEU A 222 -3.25 -11.75 1.99
CA LEU A 222 -3.53 -12.39 3.27
C LEU A 222 -2.25 -12.91 3.90
N ILE A 223 -1.91 -12.41 5.08
CA ILE A 223 -0.73 -12.83 5.85
C ILE A 223 -1.17 -13.43 7.18
N VAL A 224 -0.72 -14.64 7.45
CA VAL A 224 -0.98 -15.34 8.71
C VAL A 224 0.35 -15.72 9.35
N ALA A 225 0.65 -15.16 10.50
CA ALA A 225 1.78 -15.51 11.34
C ALA A 225 1.28 -16.35 12.53
N ASP A 226 1.61 -17.64 12.54
CA ASP A 226 1.23 -18.54 13.61
C ASP A 226 2.11 -18.33 14.85
N ASP A 227 1.83 -19.00 15.95
CA ASP A 227 2.51 -18.78 17.24
C ASP A 227 4.04 -18.79 17.10
N ASP A 228 4.72 -17.90 17.83
CA ASP A 228 6.19 -17.80 17.90
C ASP A 228 6.88 -17.58 16.53
N SER A 229 6.15 -17.07 15.53
CA SER A 229 6.66 -16.88 14.18
C SER A 229 7.08 -15.44 13.89
N TYR A 230 7.83 -15.26 12.80
CA TYR A 230 8.27 -13.93 12.35
C TYR A 230 8.28 -13.83 10.83
N VAL A 231 7.79 -12.70 10.33
CA VAL A 231 7.93 -12.34 8.90
C VAL A 231 8.09 -10.83 8.73
N SER A 232 8.93 -10.45 7.78
CA SER A 232 8.97 -9.12 7.21
C SER A 232 8.51 -9.19 5.77
N TYR A 233 7.53 -8.35 5.43
CA TYR A 233 6.86 -8.31 4.13
C TYR A 233 6.83 -6.90 3.58
N LEU A 234 7.15 -6.77 2.31
CA LEU A 234 7.15 -5.50 1.60
C LEU A 234 6.20 -5.53 0.40
N GLU A 235 5.50 -4.43 0.19
CA GLU A 235 4.67 -4.18 -0.99
C GLU A 235 5.20 -2.99 -1.78
N GLY A 236 5.51 -3.20 -3.04
CA GLY A 236 5.85 -2.16 -4.00
C GLY A 236 4.79 -2.03 -5.10
N CYS A 237 4.49 -0.81 -5.53
CA CYS A 237 3.45 -0.57 -6.52
C CYS A 237 3.84 0.53 -7.51
N THR A 238 3.56 0.30 -8.80
CA THR A 238 3.74 1.32 -9.86
C THR A 238 2.64 1.24 -10.93
N ALA A 239 2.42 2.34 -11.64
CA ALA A 239 1.51 2.42 -12.78
C ALA A 239 2.11 3.23 -13.93
N PRO A 240 1.71 3.02 -15.20
CA PRO A 240 2.11 3.86 -16.32
C PRO A 240 1.43 5.24 -16.26
N MET A 241 1.98 6.22 -16.99
CA MET A 241 1.32 7.50 -17.20
C MET A 241 0.11 7.34 -18.10
N ARG A 242 -1.04 7.87 -17.66
CA ARG A 242 -2.30 7.86 -18.43
C ARG A 242 -3.11 9.12 -18.15
N ASP A 243 -3.83 9.60 -19.17
CA ASP A 243 -4.72 10.76 -19.09
C ASP A 243 -6.02 10.46 -18.35
N GLU A 244 -6.41 9.19 -18.21
CA GLU A 244 -7.57 8.76 -17.44
C GLU A 244 -7.18 8.38 -16.01
N ASN A 245 -8.14 8.53 -15.09
CA ASN A 245 -7.96 7.99 -13.75
C ASN A 245 -8.01 6.45 -13.76
N GLN A 246 -7.09 5.83 -13.03
CA GLN A 246 -7.07 4.38 -12.82
C GLN A 246 -7.50 4.06 -11.39
N LEU A 247 -8.48 3.18 -11.23
CA LEU A 247 -8.95 2.75 -9.92
C LEU A 247 -8.06 1.64 -9.37
N HIS A 248 -7.48 1.87 -8.19
CA HIS A 248 -6.81 0.86 -7.40
C HIS A 248 -7.54 0.69 -6.06
N ALA A 249 -8.12 -0.48 -5.82
CA ALA A 249 -8.83 -0.79 -4.58
C ALA A 249 -8.33 -2.13 -4.02
N ALA A 250 -7.32 -2.10 -3.17
CA ALA A 250 -6.68 -3.27 -2.59
C ALA A 250 -7.15 -3.57 -1.17
N ILE A 251 -7.01 -4.83 -0.77
CA ILE A 251 -7.19 -5.29 0.62
C ILE A 251 -5.94 -5.99 1.12
N VAL A 252 -5.56 -5.70 2.36
CA VAL A 252 -4.56 -6.47 3.11
C VAL A 252 -5.15 -6.90 4.44
N GLU A 253 -5.10 -8.21 4.70
CA GLU A 253 -5.49 -8.84 5.95
C GLU A 253 -4.26 -9.45 6.62
N ILE A 254 -4.00 -9.10 7.90
CA ILE A 254 -2.90 -9.66 8.67
C ILE A 254 -3.43 -10.24 9.98
N ILE A 255 -3.07 -11.48 10.26
CA ILE A 255 -3.40 -12.19 11.48
C ILE A 255 -2.11 -12.55 12.19
N VAL A 256 -2.00 -12.14 13.47
CA VAL A 256 -0.80 -12.36 14.29
C VAL A 256 -1.21 -13.11 15.54
N ASN A 257 -0.73 -14.34 15.69
CA ASN A 257 -1.01 -15.22 16.81
C ASN A 257 0.00 -15.01 17.97
N ASP A 258 0.00 -15.91 18.96
CA ASP A 258 0.79 -15.75 20.20
C ASP A 258 2.28 -15.55 19.92
N ARG A 259 2.87 -14.48 20.49
CA ARG A 259 4.30 -14.14 20.39
C ARG A 259 4.84 -14.04 18.95
N ALA A 260 3.94 -13.97 17.97
CA ALA A 260 4.32 -13.77 16.59
C ALA A 260 4.58 -12.29 16.30
N GLU A 261 5.42 -12.01 15.31
CA GLU A 261 5.75 -10.66 14.87
C GLU A 261 5.64 -10.56 13.35
N VAL A 262 4.92 -9.55 12.89
CA VAL A 262 4.82 -9.18 11.47
C VAL A 262 5.30 -7.75 11.28
N LYS A 263 6.22 -7.55 10.36
CA LYS A 263 6.57 -6.23 9.82
C LYS A 263 6.00 -6.13 8.42
N TYR A 264 5.17 -5.15 8.19
CA TYR A 264 4.59 -4.88 6.88
C TYR A 264 4.98 -3.49 6.41
N SER A 265 5.67 -3.44 5.29
CA SER A 265 6.15 -2.19 4.70
C SER A 265 5.52 -1.97 3.33
N THR A 266 5.20 -0.72 2.99
CA THR A 266 4.83 -0.31 1.64
C THR A 266 5.66 0.86 1.16
N VAL A 267 6.12 0.77 -0.09
CA VAL A 267 6.66 1.89 -0.84
C VAL A 267 5.82 2.01 -2.11
N GLN A 268 4.98 3.04 -2.16
CA GLN A 268 4.07 3.25 -3.28
C GLN A 268 4.54 4.42 -4.14
N ASN A 269 4.62 4.18 -5.44
CA ASN A 269 5.00 5.14 -6.45
C ASN A 269 4.05 5.06 -7.65
N TRP A 270 2.81 5.46 -7.41
CA TRP A 270 1.79 5.52 -8.43
C TRP A 270 1.94 6.77 -9.31
N TYR A 271 1.37 6.74 -10.50
CA TYR A 271 1.29 7.92 -11.34
C TYR A 271 0.35 8.98 -10.72
N PRO A 272 0.81 10.22 -10.48
CA PRO A 272 0.05 11.24 -9.76
C PRO A 272 -0.96 12.02 -10.61
N GLY A 273 -0.97 11.84 -11.92
CA GLY A 273 -1.59 12.73 -12.90
C GLY A 273 -0.60 13.72 -13.51
N ASP A 274 -1.05 14.50 -14.47
CA ASP A 274 -0.24 15.51 -15.12
C ASP A 274 -0.09 16.80 -14.28
N GLU A 275 0.61 17.80 -14.80
CA GLU A 275 0.82 19.09 -14.15
C GLU A 275 -0.47 19.89 -13.87
N ASN A 276 -1.57 19.55 -14.53
CA ASN A 276 -2.89 20.15 -14.36
C ASN A 276 -3.81 19.30 -13.46
N GLY A 277 -3.30 18.21 -12.89
CA GLY A 277 -4.06 17.28 -12.06
C GLY A 277 -4.97 16.33 -12.83
N LYS A 278 -4.75 16.15 -14.16
CA LYS A 278 -5.53 15.24 -14.99
C LYS A 278 -4.96 13.82 -14.95
N GLY A 279 -5.82 12.81 -14.85
CA GLY A 279 -5.44 11.41 -14.79
C GLY A 279 -4.90 10.99 -13.41
N GLY A 280 -4.05 9.97 -13.40
CA GLY A 280 -3.44 9.45 -12.20
C GLY A 280 -4.27 8.38 -11.48
N VAL A 281 -3.68 7.76 -10.46
CA VAL A 281 -4.27 6.64 -9.75
C VAL A 281 -5.15 7.10 -8.59
N LEU A 282 -6.36 6.56 -8.50
CA LEU A 282 -7.23 6.63 -7.33
C LEU A 282 -6.90 5.43 -6.43
N ASN A 283 -6.11 5.67 -5.40
CA ASN A 283 -5.55 4.65 -4.51
C ASN A 283 -6.41 4.50 -3.24
N LEU A 284 -7.43 3.63 -3.29
CA LEU A 284 -8.48 3.46 -2.29
C LEU A 284 -8.34 2.11 -1.58
N VAL A 285 -7.51 2.05 -0.52
CA VAL A 285 -6.98 0.81 0.04
C VAL A 285 -7.48 0.54 1.47
N THR A 286 -7.84 -0.70 1.74
CA THR A 286 -8.22 -1.18 3.08
C THR A 286 -7.17 -2.15 3.62
N LYS A 287 -6.44 -1.76 4.67
CA LYS A 287 -5.47 -2.63 5.36
C LYS A 287 -5.86 -2.81 6.82
N ARG A 288 -5.96 -4.05 7.28
CA ARG A 288 -6.32 -4.39 8.66
C ARG A 288 -5.41 -5.48 9.21
N GLY A 289 -4.95 -5.28 10.45
CA GLY A 289 -4.26 -6.30 11.21
C GLY A 289 -5.03 -6.66 12.48
N GLU A 290 -5.07 -7.91 12.84
CA GLU A 290 -5.62 -8.39 14.10
C GLU A 290 -4.54 -9.15 14.87
N LEU A 291 -4.16 -8.59 16.01
CA LEU A 291 -3.22 -9.19 16.96
C LEU A 291 -4.06 -10.08 17.91
N ARG A 292 -4.27 -11.34 17.50
CA ARG A 292 -5.10 -12.30 18.21
C ARG A 292 -4.42 -12.87 19.44
N GLY A 293 -3.11 -13.02 19.35
CA GLY A 293 -2.32 -13.68 20.37
C GLY A 293 -1.74 -12.75 21.42
N GLU A 294 -1.40 -13.30 22.58
CA GLU A 294 -0.66 -12.63 23.64
C GLU A 294 0.76 -12.31 23.18
N HIS A 295 1.31 -11.15 23.60
CA HIS A 295 2.64 -10.66 23.22
C HIS A 295 2.89 -10.58 21.70
N SER A 296 1.84 -10.56 20.90
CA SER A 296 1.94 -10.43 19.43
C SER A 296 2.34 -9.01 19.03
N LYS A 297 3.02 -8.88 17.88
CA LYS A 297 3.47 -7.57 17.39
C LYS A 297 3.19 -7.38 15.90
N LEU A 298 2.64 -6.21 15.54
CA LEU A 298 2.46 -5.78 14.15
C LEU A 298 3.02 -4.37 13.97
N SER A 299 3.93 -4.22 13.01
CA SER A 299 4.45 -2.91 12.60
C SER A 299 4.06 -2.61 11.16
N TRP A 300 3.36 -1.48 10.95
CA TRP A 300 3.09 -0.90 9.64
C TRP A 300 4.13 0.18 9.36
N THR A 301 4.82 0.09 8.23
CA THR A 301 5.67 1.19 7.73
C THR A 301 5.23 1.53 6.33
N GLN A 302 4.93 2.80 6.04
CA GLN A 302 4.50 3.19 4.71
C GLN A 302 5.12 4.49 4.23
N VAL A 303 5.51 4.48 2.96
CA VAL A 303 5.93 5.65 2.20
C VAL A 303 4.97 5.78 1.02
N GLU A 304 4.16 6.82 1.06
CA GLU A 304 3.14 7.11 0.07
C GLU A 304 3.61 8.27 -0.78
N THR A 305 3.92 7.99 -2.03
CA THR A 305 4.24 8.99 -3.05
C THR A 305 3.43 8.72 -4.31
N GLY A 306 3.19 9.74 -5.09
CA GLY A 306 2.35 9.59 -6.28
C GLY A 306 0.87 9.46 -5.91
N SER A 307 0.07 8.84 -6.81
CA SER A 307 -1.39 8.85 -6.82
C SER A 307 -2.01 10.25 -6.96
N ALA A 308 -3.07 10.36 -7.76
CA ALA A 308 -3.88 11.58 -7.77
C ALA A 308 -4.64 11.72 -6.43
N ILE A 309 -5.18 10.61 -5.95
CA ILE A 309 -5.88 10.53 -4.66
C ILE A 309 -5.41 9.29 -3.90
N THR A 310 -5.06 9.48 -2.61
CA THR A 310 -4.78 8.38 -1.67
C THR A 310 -5.77 8.41 -0.53
N TRP A 311 -6.53 7.32 -0.35
CA TRP A 311 -7.44 7.13 0.78
C TRP A 311 -7.14 5.80 1.47
N LYS A 312 -6.42 5.86 2.58
CA LYS A 312 -5.88 4.65 3.21
C LYS A 312 -5.64 4.78 4.71
N TYR A 313 -6.25 3.90 5.50
CA TYR A 313 -6.05 3.82 6.94
C TYR A 313 -5.73 2.38 7.37
N PRO A 314 -4.45 1.97 7.37
CA PRO A 314 -4.06 0.72 8.03
C PRO A 314 -4.53 0.70 9.46
N SER A 315 -5.02 -0.42 9.93
CA SER A 315 -5.51 -0.52 11.30
C SER A 315 -4.98 -1.75 12.03
N CYS A 316 -4.94 -1.66 13.36
CA CYS A 316 -4.65 -2.79 14.24
C CYS A 316 -5.75 -2.94 15.28
N VAL A 317 -6.23 -4.16 15.44
CA VAL A 317 -7.05 -4.57 16.59
C VAL A 317 -6.14 -5.35 17.53
N LEU A 318 -5.80 -4.76 18.68
CA LEU A 318 -4.98 -5.36 19.72
C LEU A 318 -5.86 -6.16 20.66
N ARG A 319 -6.09 -7.43 20.31
CA ARG A 319 -7.01 -8.33 21.04
C ARG A 319 -6.29 -9.13 22.13
N GLY A 320 -5.07 -9.63 21.81
CA GLY A 320 -4.25 -10.36 22.76
C GLY A 320 -3.66 -9.45 23.82
N ASP A 321 -3.53 -9.93 25.06
CA ASP A 321 -2.88 -9.20 26.12
C ASP A 321 -1.40 -8.96 25.79
N ASP A 322 -0.82 -7.86 26.28
CA ASP A 322 0.56 -7.44 26.06
C ASP A 322 0.94 -7.27 24.56
N SER A 323 -0.04 -7.21 23.66
CA SER A 323 0.23 -7.00 22.23
C SER A 323 0.67 -5.58 21.91
N VAL A 324 1.45 -5.44 20.82
CA VAL A 324 2.07 -4.17 20.42
C VAL A 324 1.80 -3.88 18.95
N ALA A 325 1.28 -2.69 18.65
CA ALA A 325 1.09 -2.20 17.29
C ALA A 325 1.89 -0.91 17.05
N GLU A 326 2.55 -0.84 15.90
CA GLU A 326 3.33 0.33 15.49
C GLU A 326 2.86 0.80 14.10
N PHE A 327 2.79 2.11 13.91
CA PHE A 327 2.50 2.72 12.63
C PHE A 327 3.49 3.86 12.36
N TYR A 328 4.26 3.72 11.30
CA TYR A 328 5.21 4.69 10.80
C TYR A 328 4.83 5.07 9.38
N SER A 329 4.61 6.35 9.12
CA SER A 329 4.11 6.81 7.83
C SER A 329 4.79 8.09 7.37
N VAL A 330 5.12 8.13 6.08
CA VAL A 330 5.41 9.37 5.34
C VAL A 330 4.46 9.44 4.16
N ALA A 331 3.71 10.53 4.05
CA ALA A 331 2.85 10.83 2.91
C ALA A 331 3.32 12.12 2.24
N VAL A 332 3.69 12.05 0.97
CA VAL A 332 4.15 13.21 0.17
C VAL A 332 3.13 13.49 -0.91
N THR A 333 2.66 14.73 -0.93
CA THR A 333 1.73 15.22 -1.95
C THR A 333 2.30 16.46 -2.62
N ASN A 334 2.13 16.57 -3.93
CA ASN A 334 2.57 17.70 -4.75
C ASN A 334 1.52 18.03 -5.81
N ASN A 335 1.66 19.17 -6.47
CA ASN A 335 0.72 19.64 -7.49
C ASN A 335 -0.73 19.59 -6.98
N TYR A 336 -1.61 18.81 -7.62
CA TYR A 336 -3.03 18.67 -7.27
C TYR A 336 -3.37 17.38 -6.54
N GLN A 337 -2.35 16.66 -6.04
CA GLN A 337 -2.57 15.42 -5.31
C GLN A 337 -3.32 15.65 -4.01
N GLN A 338 -4.14 14.68 -3.63
CA GLN A 338 -4.87 14.69 -2.38
C GLN A 338 -4.62 13.38 -1.62
N ALA A 339 -4.34 13.48 -0.33
CA ALA A 339 -4.18 12.34 0.54
C ALA A 339 -5.02 12.51 1.82
N ASP A 340 -5.85 11.52 2.14
CA ASP A 340 -6.44 11.35 3.47
C ASP A 340 -5.97 10.00 4.00
N THR A 341 -4.89 10.04 4.77
CA THR A 341 -4.19 8.87 5.29
C THR A 341 -4.21 8.85 6.81
N GLY A 342 -3.71 7.78 7.41
CA GLY A 342 -3.62 7.67 8.85
C GLY A 342 -3.79 6.24 9.34
N THR A 343 -4.30 6.07 10.55
CA THR A 343 -4.40 4.73 11.14
C THR A 343 -5.51 4.62 12.16
N LYS A 344 -5.87 3.37 12.50
CA LYS A 344 -6.78 3.04 13.60
C LYS A 344 -6.12 2.04 14.51
N MET A 345 -6.00 2.36 15.82
CA MET A 345 -5.48 1.47 16.85
C MET A 345 -6.58 1.17 17.86
N ILE A 346 -7.05 -0.07 17.91
CA ILE A 346 -8.18 -0.49 18.75
C ILE A 346 -7.68 -1.47 19.80
N HIS A 347 -7.57 -0.99 21.03
CA HIS A 347 -7.11 -1.75 22.19
C HIS A 347 -8.29 -2.49 22.84
N LEU A 348 -8.22 -3.82 22.88
CA LEU A 348 -9.21 -4.70 23.50
C LEU A 348 -8.59 -5.56 24.62
N GLY A 349 -7.35 -6.00 24.46
CA GLY A 349 -6.57 -6.75 25.45
C GLY A 349 -5.94 -5.83 26.51
N LYS A 350 -5.42 -6.43 27.57
CA LYS A 350 -4.74 -5.74 28.68
C LYS A 350 -3.28 -5.44 28.33
N ASN A 351 -2.74 -4.38 28.95
CA ASN A 351 -1.34 -3.94 28.80
C ASN A 351 -0.91 -3.70 27.36
N THR A 352 -1.85 -3.49 26.45
CA THR A 352 -1.59 -3.31 25.03
C THR A 352 -0.93 -1.95 24.75
N LYS A 353 -0.05 -1.90 23.75
CA LYS A 353 0.69 -0.68 23.41
C LYS A 353 0.56 -0.36 21.94
N SER A 354 0.38 0.93 21.60
CA SER A 354 0.49 1.39 20.23
C SER A 354 1.32 2.66 20.10
N THR A 355 2.04 2.77 18.98
CA THR A 355 2.84 3.94 18.63
C THR A 355 2.47 4.38 17.22
N ILE A 356 2.21 5.67 17.04
CA ILE A 356 1.88 6.26 15.75
C ILE A 356 2.85 7.42 15.49
N ILE A 357 3.63 7.32 14.41
CA ILE A 357 4.49 8.39 13.91
C ILE A 357 4.11 8.66 12.46
N SER A 358 3.49 9.79 12.21
CA SER A 358 3.02 10.17 10.86
C SER A 358 3.64 11.49 10.44
N LYS A 359 4.27 11.50 9.26
CA LYS A 359 4.88 12.67 8.65
C LYS A 359 4.16 13.01 7.34
N GLY A 360 3.51 14.17 7.28
CA GLY A 360 2.90 14.70 6.06
C GLY A 360 3.81 15.74 5.41
N ILE A 361 3.94 15.69 4.09
CA ILE A 361 4.66 16.71 3.30
C ILE A 361 3.76 17.15 2.17
N SER A 362 3.48 18.45 2.09
CA SER A 362 2.60 19.03 1.09
C SER A 362 3.32 20.12 0.30
N ALA A 363 3.17 20.09 -1.03
CA ALA A 363 3.75 21.06 -1.94
C ALA A 363 2.76 21.44 -3.05
N GLY A 364 3.03 22.50 -3.81
CA GLY A 364 2.16 22.99 -4.88
C GLY A 364 0.77 23.38 -4.40
N HIS A 365 -0.27 22.78 -4.98
CA HIS A 365 -1.69 22.97 -4.61
C HIS A 365 -2.26 21.75 -3.85
N SER A 366 -1.40 20.85 -3.39
CA SER A 366 -1.82 19.56 -2.81
C SER A 366 -2.45 19.70 -1.43
N GLN A 367 -3.27 18.68 -1.07
CA GLN A 367 -3.92 18.59 0.24
C GLN A 367 -3.53 17.28 0.90
N ASN A 368 -2.98 17.35 2.10
CA ASN A 368 -2.55 16.18 2.86
C ASN A 368 -3.26 16.14 4.22
N SER A 369 -4.02 15.10 4.46
CA SER A 369 -4.79 14.92 5.68
C SER A 369 -4.30 13.69 6.43
N TYR A 370 -4.08 13.83 7.73
CA TYR A 370 -3.92 12.72 8.65
C TYR A 370 -5.21 12.49 9.44
N ARG A 371 -5.70 11.26 9.48
CA ARG A 371 -6.86 10.87 10.29
C ARG A 371 -6.51 9.69 11.19
N GLY A 372 -6.58 9.90 12.52
CA GLY A 372 -6.23 8.88 13.50
C GLY A 372 -7.41 8.54 14.40
N LEU A 373 -7.66 7.24 14.58
CA LEU A 373 -8.57 6.72 15.62
C LEU A 373 -7.77 5.88 16.59
N VAL A 374 -7.79 6.24 17.87
CA VAL A 374 -7.26 5.40 18.94
C VAL A 374 -8.39 5.11 19.93
N ARG A 375 -8.69 3.83 20.14
CA ARG A 375 -9.76 3.39 21.01
C ARG A 375 -9.28 2.44 22.10
N ALA A 376 -9.69 2.64 23.35
CA ALA A 376 -9.59 1.65 24.41
C ALA A 376 -10.99 1.10 24.75
N GLY A 377 -11.18 -0.20 24.60
CA GLY A 377 -12.36 -0.88 25.09
C GLY A 377 -12.41 -0.95 26.62
N SER A 378 -13.57 -1.21 27.21
CA SER A 378 -13.76 -1.23 28.67
C SER A 378 -12.90 -2.27 29.41
N LYS A 379 -12.36 -3.26 28.71
CA LYS A 379 -11.51 -4.32 29.27
C LYS A 379 -10.01 -4.13 28.98
N ALA A 380 -9.65 -3.05 28.29
CA ALA A 380 -8.28 -2.75 27.89
C ALA A 380 -7.48 -2.09 29.04
N ASP A 381 -7.32 -2.81 30.13
CA ASP A 381 -6.59 -2.33 31.30
C ASP A 381 -5.15 -1.98 30.94
N ASN A 382 -4.66 -0.82 31.42
CA ASN A 382 -3.31 -0.30 31.19
C ASN A 382 -2.93 -0.12 29.70
N ALA A 383 -3.91 0.03 28.81
CA ALA A 383 -3.64 0.33 27.40
C ALA A 383 -2.87 1.66 27.27
N ARG A 384 -1.90 1.69 26.37
CA ARG A 384 -1.06 2.89 26.12
C ARG A 384 -1.00 3.19 24.66
N ASN A 385 -1.14 4.48 24.33
CA ASN A 385 -0.89 4.99 23.00
C ASN A 385 -0.02 6.24 23.06
N TYR A 386 0.91 6.34 22.12
CA TYR A 386 1.59 7.58 21.77
C TYR A 386 1.39 7.86 20.28
N SER A 387 0.93 9.05 19.93
CA SER A 387 0.71 9.51 18.57
C SER A 387 1.42 10.84 18.33
N SER A 388 2.28 10.91 17.31
CA SER A 388 2.88 12.14 16.80
C SER A 388 2.58 12.30 15.32
N CYS A 389 1.96 13.42 14.96
CA CYS A 389 1.51 13.73 13.60
C CYS A 389 2.08 15.08 13.18
N ASP A 390 3.12 15.08 12.38
CA ASP A 390 3.78 16.29 11.94
C ASP A 390 3.55 16.54 10.45
N SER A 391 3.36 17.80 10.09
CA SER A 391 3.17 18.23 8.72
C SER A 391 4.18 19.32 8.33
N LEU A 392 4.77 19.17 7.14
CA LEU A 392 5.70 20.12 6.54
C LEU A 392 5.08 20.71 5.27
N LEU A 393 4.95 22.03 5.20
CA LEU A 393 4.41 22.75 4.05
C LEU A 393 5.55 23.35 3.22
N LEU A 394 5.55 23.09 1.92
CA LEU A 394 6.46 23.61 0.92
C LEU A 394 5.68 24.54 -0.02
N GLY A 395 5.55 25.81 0.33
CA GLY A 395 4.78 26.80 -0.43
C GLY A 395 3.60 27.38 0.34
N SER A 396 2.75 28.13 -0.37
CA SER A 396 1.60 28.89 0.20
C SER A 396 0.24 28.32 -0.18
N GLU A 397 0.17 27.50 -1.24
CA GLU A 397 -1.09 27.02 -1.82
C GLU A 397 -1.44 25.59 -1.38
N CYS A 398 -0.49 24.88 -0.75
CA CYS A 398 -0.71 23.54 -0.23
C CYS A 398 -1.32 23.55 1.17
N GLY A 399 -2.02 22.47 1.52
CA GLY A 399 -2.68 22.32 2.82
C GLY A 399 -2.25 21.06 3.60
N ALA A 400 -2.35 21.16 4.93
CA ALA A 400 -2.20 20.04 5.84
C ALA A 400 -3.34 20.06 6.88
N HIS A 401 -3.96 18.89 7.10
CA HIS A 401 -5.10 18.75 7.98
C HIS A 401 -4.92 17.56 8.92
N THR A 402 -5.34 17.70 10.17
CA THR A 402 -5.22 16.63 11.17
C THR A 402 -6.57 16.41 11.85
N PHE A 403 -7.05 15.16 11.82
CA PHE A 403 -8.33 14.72 12.39
C PHE A 403 -8.09 13.61 13.43
N PRO A 404 -7.65 13.96 14.65
CA PRO A 404 -7.47 12.98 15.71
C PRO A 404 -8.80 12.63 16.35
N TYR A 405 -9.00 11.34 16.66
CA TYR A 405 -10.14 10.86 17.42
C TYR A 405 -9.68 9.86 18.48
N MET A 406 -9.96 10.15 19.75
CA MET A 406 -9.68 9.29 20.89
C MET A 406 -10.97 8.87 21.55
N ASP A 407 -11.21 7.56 21.67
CA ASP A 407 -12.40 6.96 22.26
C ASP A 407 -11.98 6.01 23.39
N VAL A 408 -11.98 6.53 24.64
CA VAL A 408 -11.40 5.83 25.80
C VAL A 408 -12.51 5.41 26.76
N HIS A 409 -12.68 4.11 26.93
CA HIS A 409 -13.68 3.48 27.83
C HIS A 409 -13.06 2.73 29.00
N ASN A 410 -11.79 3.04 29.36
CA ASN A 410 -11.11 2.42 30.50
C ASN A 410 -10.25 3.46 31.23
N ASP A 411 -10.45 3.58 32.55
CA ASP A 411 -9.83 4.61 33.38
C ASP A 411 -8.32 4.42 33.59
N THR A 412 -7.78 3.24 33.30
CA THR A 412 -6.34 2.94 33.41
C THR A 412 -5.58 3.18 32.12
N ALA A 413 -6.28 3.46 31.01
CA ALA A 413 -5.67 3.72 29.72
C ALA A 413 -5.02 5.13 29.70
N ILE A 414 -3.85 5.24 29.04
CA ILE A 414 -3.17 6.52 28.85
C ILE A 414 -2.87 6.68 27.36
N PHE A 415 -3.53 7.66 26.76
CA PHE A 415 -3.40 7.98 25.34
C PHE A 415 -2.90 9.42 25.20
N GLU A 416 -1.88 9.59 24.38
CA GLU A 416 -1.23 10.86 24.12
C GLU A 416 -1.23 11.15 22.62
N HIS A 417 -1.54 12.38 22.25
CA HIS A 417 -1.49 12.83 20.86
C HIS A 417 -0.87 14.23 20.79
N GLU A 418 0.11 14.37 19.94
CA GLU A 418 0.67 15.67 19.56
C GLU A 418 0.66 15.83 18.05
N ALA A 419 0.45 17.05 17.59
CA ALA A 419 0.46 17.40 16.18
C ALA A 419 1.17 18.73 15.96
N THR A 420 2.03 18.78 14.95
CA THR A 420 2.71 20.00 14.55
C THR A 420 2.51 20.27 13.06
N THR A 421 2.41 21.54 12.68
CA THR A 421 2.46 21.96 11.29
C THR A 421 3.46 23.09 11.15
N SER A 422 4.41 22.93 10.26
CA SER A 422 5.45 23.90 10.00
C SER A 422 5.61 24.17 8.50
N LYS A 423 6.05 25.36 8.15
CA LYS A 423 6.58 25.66 6.83
C LYS A 423 8.06 25.37 6.78
N ILE A 424 8.58 25.04 5.59
CA ILE A 424 10.03 24.93 5.39
C ILE A 424 10.71 26.23 5.80
N SER A 425 11.80 26.13 6.56
CA SER A 425 12.49 27.31 7.07
C SER A 425 13.29 28.01 5.98
N GLU A 426 12.92 29.25 5.66
CA GLU A 426 13.68 30.10 4.72
C GLU A 426 15.11 30.34 5.19
N ASP A 427 15.34 30.45 6.50
CA ASP A 427 16.68 30.61 7.08
C ASP A 427 17.55 29.37 6.84
N GLN A 428 16.97 28.16 6.97
CA GLN A 428 17.69 26.91 6.67
C GLN A 428 18.02 26.81 5.19
N LEU A 429 17.10 27.16 4.31
CA LEU A 429 17.34 27.20 2.87
C LEU A 429 18.42 28.20 2.50
N PHE A 430 18.32 29.43 3.05
CA PHE A 430 19.34 30.46 2.85
C PHE A 430 20.72 29.99 3.35
N TYR A 431 20.80 29.37 4.52
CA TYR A 431 22.03 28.82 5.06
C TYR A 431 22.67 27.76 4.16
N CYS A 432 21.87 26.87 3.56
CA CYS A 432 22.33 25.89 2.58
C CYS A 432 22.87 26.58 1.31
N GLN A 433 22.14 27.57 0.80
CA GLN A 433 22.53 28.32 -0.40
C GLN A 433 23.85 29.09 -0.21
N GLN A 434 24.07 29.69 0.98
CA GLN A 434 25.33 30.36 1.32
C GLN A 434 26.54 29.40 1.32
N ARG A 435 26.31 28.09 1.40
CA ARG A 435 27.32 27.04 1.26
C ARG A 435 27.43 26.44 -0.13
N GLY A 436 26.75 27.04 -1.11
CA GLY A 436 26.78 26.62 -2.49
C GLY A 436 25.88 25.41 -2.79
N ILE A 437 24.97 25.03 -1.88
CA ILE A 437 24.01 23.96 -2.11
C ILE A 437 22.83 24.57 -2.92
N PRO A 438 22.52 24.07 -4.11
CA PRO A 438 21.36 24.51 -4.88
C PRO A 438 20.06 24.36 -4.09
N MET A 439 19.05 25.21 -4.38
CA MET A 439 17.77 25.26 -3.67
C MET A 439 17.08 23.88 -3.63
N GLU A 440 16.98 23.21 -4.77
CA GLU A 440 16.35 21.90 -4.88
C GLU A 440 17.05 20.82 -3.99
N GLN A 441 18.38 20.83 -4.00
CA GLN A 441 19.14 19.93 -3.13
C GLN A 441 18.96 20.27 -1.66
N ALA A 442 18.85 21.55 -1.30
CA ALA A 442 18.59 21.98 0.07
C ALA A 442 17.23 21.51 0.56
N VAL A 443 16.18 21.64 -0.27
CA VAL A 443 14.84 21.09 0.00
C VAL A 443 14.89 19.58 0.18
N GLY A 444 15.53 18.85 -0.73
CA GLY A 444 15.70 17.41 -0.63
C GLY A 444 16.40 16.96 0.67
N LEU A 445 17.43 17.69 1.12
CA LEU A 445 18.12 17.40 2.38
C LEU A 445 17.21 17.60 3.59
N ILE A 446 16.44 18.70 3.64
CA ILE A 446 15.51 18.99 4.73
C ILE A 446 14.40 17.95 4.79
N VAL A 447 13.79 17.62 3.65
CA VAL A 447 12.71 16.64 3.54
C VAL A 447 13.18 15.23 3.93
N ASN A 448 14.35 14.80 3.45
CA ASN A 448 14.92 13.51 3.85
C ASN A 448 15.25 13.47 5.34
N GLY A 449 15.73 14.57 5.90
CA GLY A 449 15.95 14.72 7.34
C GLY A 449 14.64 14.60 8.13
N TYR A 450 13.58 15.22 7.66
CA TYR A 450 12.24 15.19 8.26
C TYR A 450 11.61 13.79 8.24
N ALA A 451 11.75 13.06 7.13
CA ALA A 451 11.23 11.71 6.94
C ALA A 451 12.11 10.59 7.55
N LYS A 452 13.33 10.92 8.02
CA LYS A 452 14.36 9.96 8.41
C LYS A 452 13.87 8.89 9.40
N GLU A 453 13.12 9.28 10.41
CA GLU A 453 12.61 8.38 11.46
C GLU A 453 11.76 7.25 10.87
N VAL A 454 10.92 7.55 9.88
CA VAL A 454 10.08 6.57 9.19
C VAL A 454 10.90 5.72 8.22
N ILE A 455 11.76 6.35 7.41
CA ILE A 455 12.58 5.65 6.41
C ILE A 455 13.50 4.62 7.07
N GLN A 456 14.04 4.90 8.24
CA GLN A 456 14.91 3.97 8.99
C GLN A 456 14.19 2.69 9.47
N LYS A 457 12.85 2.63 9.39
CA LYS A 457 12.08 1.43 9.71
C LYS A 457 11.96 0.46 8.53
N LEU A 458 12.22 0.95 7.31
CA LEU A 458 12.26 0.12 6.11
C LEU A 458 13.52 -0.76 6.07
N PRO A 459 13.46 -1.92 5.41
CA PRO A 459 14.67 -2.63 4.99
C PRO A 459 15.58 -1.72 4.17
N MET A 460 16.92 -1.90 4.32
CA MET A 460 17.91 -0.93 3.81
C MET A 460 17.77 -0.62 2.31
N GLU A 461 17.47 -1.62 1.50
CA GLU A 461 17.33 -1.47 0.04
C GLU A 461 16.15 -0.57 -0.33
N PHE A 462 15.02 -0.77 0.36
CA PHE A 462 13.82 0.04 0.16
C PHE A 462 13.91 1.42 0.80
N ALA A 463 14.73 1.57 1.84
CA ALA A 463 15.03 2.88 2.42
C ALA A 463 15.74 3.79 1.41
N VAL A 464 16.65 3.25 0.61
CA VAL A 464 17.35 4.00 -0.46
C VAL A 464 16.37 4.40 -1.57
N GLU A 465 15.50 3.49 -2.01
CA GLU A 465 14.45 3.78 -2.98
C GLU A 465 13.50 4.86 -2.47
N ALA A 466 13.01 4.72 -1.24
CA ALA A 466 12.13 5.71 -0.61
C ALA A 466 12.78 7.10 -0.54
N GLN A 467 14.06 7.20 -0.18
CA GLN A 467 14.79 8.47 -0.18
C GLN A 467 14.86 9.11 -1.56
N LYS A 468 15.14 8.31 -2.60
CA LYS A 468 15.15 8.79 -3.99
C LYS A 468 13.77 9.29 -4.41
N LEU A 469 12.71 8.54 -4.11
CA LEU A 469 11.33 8.90 -4.43
C LEU A 469 10.90 10.21 -3.74
N LEU A 470 11.23 10.39 -2.47
CA LEU A 470 10.94 11.64 -1.74
C LEU A 470 11.60 12.86 -2.40
N SER A 471 12.83 12.70 -2.88
CA SER A 471 13.54 13.80 -3.56
C SER A 471 12.90 14.12 -4.90
N VAL A 472 12.61 13.10 -5.73
CA VAL A 472 12.01 13.27 -7.07
C VAL A 472 10.59 13.82 -7.00
N SER A 473 9.78 13.37 -6.03
CA SER A 473 8.38 13.82 -5.89
C SER A 473 8.23 15.32 -5.59
N LEU A 474 9.30 15.96 -5.17
CA LEU A 474 9.32 17.38 -4.78
C LEU A 474 10.19 18.26 -5.69
N GLU A 475 10.75 17.71 -6.78
CA GLU A 475 11.47 18.49 -7.77
C GLU A 475 10.54 19.52 -8.42
N GLY A 476 11.03 20.76 -8.58
CA GLY A 476 10.27 21.86 -9.16
C GLY A 476 9.24 22.54 -8.25
N THR A 477 9.13 22.13 -6.96
CA THR A 477 8.11 22.69 -6.04
C THR A 477 8.51 23.99 -5.37
N VAL A 478 9.77 24.40 -5.48
CA VAL A 478 10.32 25.60 -4.87
C VAL A 478 10.93 26.47 -5.97
N GLY A 479 10.15 27.37 -6.51
CA GLY A 479 10.51 28.36 -7.50
C GLY A 479 9.98 29.74 -7.13
#